data_f05df3b1c4b19f925b061aa15b91acc7
#
_entry.id   f05df3b1c4b19f925b061aa15b91acc7
#
_cell.length_a   1.000
_cell.length_b   1.000
_cell.length_c   1.000
_cell.angle_alpha   90.00
_cell.angle_beta   90.00
_cell.angle_gamma   90.00
#
_symmetry.space_group_name_H-M   'P 1'
#
loop_
_entity.id
_entity.type
_entity.pdbx_description
1 polymer ?
#
loop_
_entity_poly.entity_id
_entity_poly.type
_entity_poly.pdbx_seq_one_letter_code
_entity_poly.pdbx_strand_id
1 'polypeptide(L)'
;MTKKLAVLALALATALPLAAQDWSFGVATGPFVFGDFLERTVRIGNGEDPGGEQKLTLSAGTRAGLAVDLERRLGDRWAIRAEGTFTRAPLRLSTAGGDGSELKQGDLDVVTVMVPIVFRVNRNGALRFHVMAGPAMAFYRGHTTDRRDEALFEEAQNEFGVAFGGGAGWWLSDRFAIEGNLTDIYTSSPFHEEDFASTVRVDITNPHNVHTTIGVRWRF
;
A
#
# COMPACT_ATOMS: atom_id res chain seq x y z
N MET A 1 -10.97 -19.94 -8.02
CA MET A 1 -9.51 -19.80 -7.75
C MET A 1 -9.14 -19.89 -6.26
N THR A 2 -10.01 -19.57 -5.33
CA THR A 2 -9.74 -19.50 -3.87
C THR A 2 -9.34 -20.82 -3.20
N LYS A 3 -9.88 -21.95 -3.62
CA LYS A 3 -9.55 -23.26 -3.02
C LYS A 3 -8.12 -23.74 -3.32
N LYS A 4 -7.54 -23.35 -4.47
CA LYS A 4 -6.18 -23.77 -4.86
C LYS A 4 -5.10 -22.99 -4.10
N LEU A 5 -5.36 -21.72 -3.74
CA LEU A 5 -4.46 -20.89 -2.94
C LEU A 5 -4.37 -21.38 -1.48
N ALA A 6 -5.51 -21.78 -0.90
CA ALA A 6 -5.54 -22.31 0.46
C ALA A 6 -4.78 -23.64 0.59
N VAL A 7 -4.87 -24.53 -0.42
CA VAL A 7 -4.14 -25.80 -0.45
C VAL A 7 -2.63 -25.59 -0.63
N LEU A 8 -2.22 -24.59 -1.43
CA LEU A 8 -0.81 -24.25 -1.60
C LEU A 8 -0.19 -23.68 -0.32
N ALA A 9 -0.91 -22.81 0.39
CA ALA A 9 -0.49 -22.26 1.67
C ALA A 9 -0.38 -23.35 2.75
N LEU A 10 -1.32 -24.30 2.80
CA LEU A 10 -1.28 -25.43 3.73
C LEU A 10 -0.16 -26.41 3.39
N ALA A 11 0.12 -26.67 2.12
CA ALA A 11 1.21 -27.54 1.67
C ALA A 11 2.60 -26.93 1.95
N LEU A 12 2.77 -25.62 1.80
CA LEU A 12 3.99 -24.93 2.22
C LEU A 12 4.20 -25.00 3.74
N ALA A 13 3.13 -24.89 4.53
CA ALA A 13 3.21 -24.97 5.99
C ALA A 13 3.61 -26.35 6.51
N THR A 14 3.33 -27.43 5.77
CA THR A 14 3.63 -28.81 6.17
C THR A 14 4.99 -29.33 5.68
N ALA A 15 5.66 -28.64 4.75
CA ALA A 15 6.90 -29.10 4.10
C ALA A 15 8.20 -28.60 4.75
N LEU A 16 8.15 -27.91 5.92
CA LEU A 16 9.32 -27.30 6.57
C LEU A 16 9.72 -28.02 7.86
N PRO A 17 10.45 -29.16 7.83
CA PRO A 17 11.08 -29.68 9.03
C PRO A 17 12.48 -29.08 9.24
N LEU A 18 12.81 -28.74 10.48
CA LEU A 18 14.15 -28.48 11.06
C LEU A 18 14.90 -27.18 10.76
N ALA A 19 14.63 -26.44 9.69
CA ALA A 19 15.12 -25.06 9.54
C ALA A 19 14.08 -24.01 10.02
N ALA A 20 13.02 -24.48 10.67
CA ALA A 20 11.80 -23.70 10.94
C ALA A 20 11.95 -22.64 12.05
N GLN A 21 12.94 -22.76 12.91
CA GLN A 21 13.12 -21.80 14.04
C GLN A 21 13.43 -20.36 13.61
N ASP A 22 13.79 -20.18 12.34
CA ASP A 22 14.15 -18.89 11.79
C ASP A 22 13.03 -18.21 10.99
N TRP A 23 11.88 -18.87 10.85
CA TRP A 23 10.75 -18.34 10.11
C TRP A 23 9.63 -17.83 11.02
N SER A 24 8.96 -16.79 10.58
CA SER A 24 7.73 -16.32 11.20
C SER A 24 6.73 -15.85 10.13
N PHE A 25 5.44 -16.00 10.45
CA PHE A 25 4.32 -15.60 9.61
C PHE A 25 3.52 -14.52 10.36
N GLY A 26 3.12 -13.46 9.64
CA GLY A 26 2.33 -12.36 10.19
C GLY A 26 1.03 -12.17 9.41
N VAL A 27 -0.02 -11.77 10.14
CA VAL A 27 -1.27 -11.24 9.58
C VAL A 27 -1.64 -9.99 10.35
N ALA A 28 -1.89 -8.91 9.63
CA ALA A 28 -2.20 -7.61 10.23
C ALA A 28 -3.28 -6.88 9.43
N THR A 29 -3.92 -5.91 10.06
CA THR A 29 -4.88 -5.00 9.46
C THR A 29 -4.71 -3.60 10.01
N GLY A 30 -5.19 -2.60 9.30
CA GLY A 30 -5.15 -1.22 9.76
C GLY A 30 -5.42 -0.22 8.66
N PRO A 31 -5.36 1.08 8.95
CA PRO A 31 -5.57 2.12 7.97
C PRO A 31 -4.43 2.20 6.96
N PHE A 32 -4.82 2.36 5.70
CA PHE A 32 -3.97 2.66 4.56
C PHE A 32 -4.34 4.05 4.08
N VAL A 33 -3.36 4.95 4.07
CA VAL A 33 -3.49 6.36 3.67
C VAL A 33 -2.70 6.52 2.38
N PHE A 34 -3.35 7.04 1.36
CA PHE A 34 -2.74 7.28 0.06
C PHE A 34 -2.46 8.76 -0.11
N GLY A 35 -1.32 9.09 -0.71
CA GLY A 35 -1.02 10.43 -1.19
C GLY A 35 -1.83 10.78 -2.43
N ASP A 36 -1.69 12.02 -2.86
CA ASP A 36 -2.29 12.50 -4.10
C ASP A 36 -1.58 11.90 -5.30
N PHE A 37 -2.35 11.39 -6.26
CA PHE A 37 -1.81 10.78 -7.47
C PHE A 37 -1.59 11.79 -8.58
N LEU A 38 -2.45 12.84 -8.62
CA LEU A 38 -2.49 13.77 -9.72
C LEU A 38 -3.05 15.11 -9.25
N GLU A 39 -2.38 16.17 -9.66
CA GLU A 39 -2.85 17.55 -9.50
C GLU A 39 -2.98 18.18 -10.89
N ARG A 40 -4.11 18.85 -11.12
CA ARG A 40 -4.40 19.54 -12.37
C ARG A 40 -4.92 20.94 -12.11
N THR A 41 -4.31 21.92 -12.75
CA THR A 41 -4.85 23.28 -12.77
C THR A 41 -5.66 23.50 -14.03
N VAL A 42 -6.96 23.81 -13.88
CA VAL A 42 -7.88 24.10 -15.00
C VAL A 42 -8.25 25.56 -14.95
N ARG A 43 -8.09 26.27 -16.09
CA ARG A 43 -8.63 27.62 -16.23
C ARG A 43 -10.09 27.54 -16.64
N ILE A 44 -10.98 28.04 -15.81
CA ILE A 44 -12.41 28.16 -16.13
C ILE A 44 -12.66 29.61 -16.50
N GLY A 45 -12.79 29.89 -17.81
CA GLY A 45 -13.09 31.23 -18.33
C GLY A 45 -13.72 31.14 -19.72
N ASN A 46 -14.76 31.93 -19.95
CA ASN A 46 -15.41 32.10 -21.25
C ASN A 46 -14.71 33.21 -22.02
N GLY A 47 -13.50 32.95 -22.56
CA GLY A 47 -12.85 33.76 -23.60
C GLY A 47 -12.59 35.27 -23.35
N GLU A 48 -13.43 35.97 -22.64
CA GLU A 48 -13.34 37.42 -22.38
C GLU A 48 -13.08 37.82 -20.91
N ASP A 49 -13.31 36.89 -19.97
CA ASP A 49 -12.98 37.08 -18.57
C ASP A 49 -11.84 36.15 -18.18
N PRO A 50 -10.74 36.63 -17.56
CA PRO A 50 -9.69 35.75 -17.04
C PRO A 50 -10.27 34.96 -15.87
N GLY A 51 -10.98 33.87 -16.20
CA GLY A 51 -11.61 32.98 -15.24
C GLY A 51 -10.57 32.44 -14.25
N GLY A 52 -11.02 32.19 -13.03
CA GLY A 52 -10.18 31.70 -11.96
C GLY A 52 -9.52 30.36 -12.31
N GLU A 53 -8.29 30.18 -11.85
CA GLU A 53 -7.61 28.87 -11.88
C GLU A 53 -8.24 28.00 -10.79
N GLN A 54 -8.69 26.79 -11.17
CA GLN A 54 -9.14 25.79 -10.22
C GLN A 54 -8.16 24.62 -10.22
N LYS A 55 -7.72 24.23 -9.02
CA LYS A 55 -6.87 23.07 -8.82
C LYS A 55 -7.75 21.84 -8.57
N LEU A 56 -7.62 20.84 -9.40
CA LEU A 56 -8.25 19.52 -9.26
C LEU A 56 -7.21 18.55 -8.73
N THR A 57 -7.54 17.83 -7.65
CA THR A 57 -6.67 16.82 -7.05
C THR A 57 -7.37 15.48 -7.07
N LEU A 58 -6.71 14.46 -7.64
CA LEU A 58 -7.17 13.09 -7.62
C LEU A 58 -6.41 12.32 -6.53
N SER A 59 -7.14 11.80 -5.55
CA SER A 59 -6.58 11.07 -4.42
C SER A 59 -7.39 9.81 -4.10
N ALA A 60 -6.77 8.86 -3.42
CA ALA A 60 -7.50 7.73 -2.85
C ALA A 60 -7.78 7.98 -1.36
N GLY A 61 -9.00 7.70 -0.94
CA GLY A 61 -9.40 7.87 0.46
C GLY A 61 -8.81 6.81 1.38
N THR A 62 -8.58 7.16 2.64
CA THR A 62 -8.13 6.23 3.68
C THR A 62 -9.10 5.07 3.87
N ARG A 63 -8.59 3.84 3.92
CA ARG A 63 -9.36 2.61 4.15
C ARG A 63 -8.58 1.59 4.95
N ALA A 64 -9.31 0.69 5.60
CA ALA A 64 -8.71 -0.49 6.22
C ALA A 64 -8.22 -1.43 5.12
N GLY A 65 -7.02 -1.98 5.33
CA GLY A 65 -6.42 -2.99 4.47
C GLY A 65 -5.99 -4.22 5.27
N LEU A 66 -5.59 -5.24 4.55
CA LEU A 66 -5.03 -6.48 5.07
C LEU A 66 -3.57 -6.58 4.67
N ALA A 67 -2.71 -7.01 5.60
CA ALA A 67 -1.32 -7.35 5.34
C ALA A 67 -1.05 -8.79 5.75
N VAL A 68 -0.27 -9.50 4.94
CA VAL A 68 0.25 -10.82 5.26
C VAL A 68 1.74 -10.84 4.97
N ASP A 69 2.53 -11.44 5.83
CA ASP A 69 3.96 -11.49 5.66
C ASP A 69 4.57 -12.83 6.07
N LEU A 70 5.71 -13.12 5.46
CA LEU A 70 6.61 -14.20 5.82
C LEU A 70 8.00 -13.63 6.06
N GLU A 71 8.56 -13.82 7.24
CA GLU A 71 9.86 -13.30 7.62
C GLU A 71 10.82 -14.44 7.93
N ARG A 72 12.04 -14.36 7.38
CA ARG A 72 13.15 -15.25 7.69
C ARG A 72 14.25 -14.48 8.41
N ARG A 73 14.64 -14.97 9.58
CA ARG A 73 15.80 -14.47 10.31
C ARG A 73 17.09 -14.90 9.62
N LEU A 74 18.01 -13.95 9.41
CA LEU A 74 19.33 -14.17 8.84
C LEU A 74 20.44 -14.13 9.92
N GLY A 75 20.03 -13.93 11.15
CA GLY A 75 20.90 -13.83 12.31
C GLY A 75 20.21 -13.12 13.47
N ASP A 76 20.98 -12.64 14.44
CA ASP A 76 20.41 -12.07 15.66
C ASP A 76 19.64 -10.76 15.43
N ARG A 77 20.10 -9.93 14.50
CA ARG A 77 19.52 -8.61 14.27
C ARG A 77 18.86 -8.45 12.89
N TRP A 78 19.21 -9.30 11.94
CA TRP A 78 18.78 -9.16 10.57
C TRP A 78 17.73 -10.19 10.22
N ALA A 79 16.77 -9.77 9.41
CA ALA A 79 15.82 -10.66 8.73
C ALA A 79 15.50 -10.11 7.35
N ILE A 80 14.96 -10.96 6.50
CA ILE A 80 14.30 -10.59 5.26
C ILE A 80 12.82 -10.91 5.41
N ARG A 81 11.97 -9.99 4.97
CA ARG A 81 10.51 -10.14 5.03
C ARG A 81 9.95 -10.06 3.61
N ALA A 82 9.05 -10.95 3.25
CA ALA A 82 8.20 -10.80 2.10
C ALA A 82 6.80 -10.44 2.61
N GLU A 83 6.28 -9.30 2.21
CA GLU A 83 4.98 -8.81 2.67
C GLU A 83 4.09 -8.47 1.47
N GLY A 84 2.83 -8.90 1.55
CA GLY A 84 1.77 -8.55 0.61
C GLY A 84 0.66 -7.81 1.33
N THR A 85 0.18 -6.73 0.74
CA THR A 85 -0.95 -5.97 1.28
C THR A 85 -2.08 -5.86 0.26
N PHE A 86 -3.30 -5.71 0.75
CA PHE A 86 -4.47 -5.45 -0.08
C PHE A 86 -5.37 -4.42 0.59
N THR A 87 -5.83 -3.45 -0.18
CA THR A 87 -6.89 -2.53 0.21
C THR A 87 -7.74 -2.13 -0.99
N ARG A 88 -8.99 -1.75 -0.72
CA ARG A 88 -9.88 -1.10 -1.68
C ARG A 88 -10.23 0.29 -1.15
N ALA A 89 -9.78 1.33 -1.84
CA ALA A 89 -9.99 2.72 -1.45
C ALA A 89 -10.89 3.46 -2.44
N PRO A 90 -11.78 4.38 -2.00
CA PRO A 90 -12.55 5.22 -2.90
C PRO A 90 -11.62 6.22 -3.57
N LEU A 91 -11.72 6.32 -4.89
CA LEU A 91 -11.05 7.34 -5.68
C LEU A 91 -11.90 8.61 -5.65
N ARG A 92 -11.29 9.76 -5.30
CA ARG A 92 -11.96 11.04 -5.10
C ARG A 92 -11.31 12.13 -5.91
N LEU A 93 -12.15 12.93 -6.54
CA LEU A 93 -11.75 14.17 -7.17
C LEU A 93 -12.18 15.33 -6.28
N SER A 94 -11.22 16.12 -5.82
CA SER A 94 -11.46 17.34 -5.05
C SER A 94 -11.11 18.58 -5.86
N THR A 95 -11.85 19.67 -5.63
CA THR A 95 -11.66 20.95 -6.31
C THR A 95 -11.25 22.00 -5.28
N ALA A 96 -10.03 22.56 -5.41
CA ALA A 96 -9.61 23.69 -4.61
C ALA A 96 -10.16 25.00 -5.22
N GLY A 97 -10.85 25.81 -4.40
CA GLY A 97 -11.45 27.08 -4.83
C GLY A 97 -12.96 27.03 -5.09
N GLY A 98 -13.58 25.85 -4.94
CA GLY A 98 -15.04 25.67 -4.94
C GLY A 98 -15.61 25.51 -3.53
N ASP A 99 -16.82 24.99 -3.44
CA ASP A 99 -17.52 24.67 -2.18
C ASP A 99 -16.91 23.47 -1.42
N GLY A 100 -15.73 23.00 -1.83
CA GLY A 100 -15.06 21.84 -1.23
C GLY A 100 -15.73 20.50 -1.54
N SER A 101 -16.54 20.44 -2.60
CA SER A 101 -17.22 19.19 -2.99
C SER A 101 -16.21 18.13 -3.44
N GLU A 102 -16.20 17.01 -2.76
CA GLU A 102 -15.49 15.80 -3.19
C GLU A 102 -16.44 14.93 -4.00
N LEU A 103 -16.06 14.64 -5.23
CA LEU A 103 -16.81 13.72 -6.09
C LEU A 103 -16.13 12.34 -6.08
N LYS A 104 -16.88 11.31 -5.68
CA LYS A 104 -16.43 9.93 -5.80
C LYS A 104 -16.43 9.53 -7.28
N GLN A 105 -15.26 9.21 -7.82
CA GLN A 105 -15.07 8.78 -9.21
C GLN A 105 -15.14 7.26 -9.37
N GLY A 106 -14.81 6.51 -8.31
CA GLY A 106 -14.77 5.06 -8.36
C GLY A 106 -14.13 4.45 -7.11
N ASP A 107 -13.70 3.22 -7.25
CA ASP A 107 -12.92 2.50 -6.24
C ASP A 107 -11.58 2.05 -6.87
N LEU A 108 -10.51 2.10 -6.09
CA LEU A 108 -9.16 1.68 -6.45
C LEU A 108 -8.76 0.48 -5.61
N ASP A 109 -8.55 -0.67 -6.27
CA ASP A 109 -7.92 -1.83 -5.63
C ASP A 109 -6.41 -1.66 -5.71
N VAL A 110 -5.75 -1.72 -4.55
CA VAL A 110 -4.30 -1.62 -4.45
C VAL A 110 -3.78 -2.88 -3.79
N VAL A 111 -2.93 -3.60 -4.52
CA VAL A 111 -2.13 -4.71 -4.00
C VAL A 111 -0.69 -4.25 -3.97
N THR A 112 -0.02 -4.36 -2.83
CA THR A 112 1.41 -4.08 -2.76
C THR A 112 2.17 -5.32 -2.36
N VAL A 113 3.30 -5.55 -3.00
CA VAL A 113 4.27 -6.59 -2.63
C VAL A 113 5.59 -5.91 -2.33
N MET A 114 6.20 -6.23 -1.19
CA MET A 114 7.49 -5.68 -0.81
C MET A 114 8.40 -6.74 -0.18
N VAL A 115 9.71 -6.54 -0.31
CA VAL A 115 10.74 -7.45 0.24
C VAL A 115 11.77 -6.64 1.02
N PRO A 116 11.41 -6.07 2.19
CA PRO A 116 12.33 -5.30 3.00
C PRO A 116 13.32 -6.18 3.77
N ILE A 117 14.50 -5.62 3.99
CA ILE A 117 15.42 -6.06 5.02
C ILE A 117 14.98 -5.45 6.33
N VAL A 118 14.88 -6.28 7.37
CA VAL A 118 14.44 -5.89 8.71
C VAL A 118 15.65 -5.89 9.65
N PHE A 119 15.86 -4.77 10.34
CA PHE A 119 16.87 -4.63 11.39
C PHE A 119 16.21 -4.52 12.75
N ARG A 120 16.50 -5.44 13.66
CA ARG A 120 16.01 -5.45 15.04
C ARG A 120 16.87 -4.56 15.92
N VAL A 121 16.29 -3.50 16.45
CA VAL A 121 16.96 -2.51 17.30
C VAL A 121 17.37 -3.15 18.63
N ASN A 122 16.44 -3.88 19.27
CA ASN A 122 16.70 -4.62 20.49
C ASN A 122 16.40 -6.12 20.31
N ARG A 123 17.13 -6.95 21.03
CA ARG A 123 17.07 -8.42 20.93
C ARG A 123 16.24 -9.06 22.02
N ASN A 124 16.28 -8.47 23.19
CA ASN A 124 15.78 -9.05 24.43
C ASN A 124 14.58 -8.24 24.95
N GLY A 125 13.77 -8.90 25.75
CA GLY A 125 12.57 -8.33 26.34
C GLY A 125 11.29 -8.73 25.59
N ALA A 126 10.18 -8.51 26.23
CA ALA A 126 8.87 -8.76 25.66
C ALA A 126 8.55 -7.78 24.52
N LEU A 127 9.00 -6.53 24.63
CA LEU A 127 8.82 -5.50 23.60
C LEU A 127 10.07 -5.39 22.73
N ARG A 128 9.92 -5.59 21.42
CA ARG A 128 11.01 -5.56 20.44
C ARG A 128 10.70 -4.59 19.33
N PHE A 129 11.66 -3.71 19.04
CA PHE A 129 11.56 -2.71 17.98
C PHE A 129 12.37 -3.14 16.76
N HIS A 130 11.88 -2.75 15.58
CA HIS A 130 12.58 -2.96 14.33
C HIS A 130 12.37 -1.78 13.39
N VAL A 131 13.28 -1.64 12.44
CA VAL A 131 13.17 -0.79 11.26
C VAL A 131 13.35 -1.66 10.03
N MET A 132 12.77 -1.23 8.90
CA MET A 132 12.84 -1.99 7.66
C MET A 132 12.90 -1.07 6.45
N ALA A 133 13.58 -1.55 5.40
CA ALA A 133 13.60 -0.88 4.11
C ALA A 133 13.85 -1.91 2.99
N GLY A 134 13.29 -1.67 1.82
CA GLY A 134 13.50 -2.55 0.67
C GLY A 134 12.68 -2.18 -0.56
N PRO A 135 12.85 -2.92 -1.65
CA PRO A 135 12.06 -2.74 -2.85
C PRO A 135 10.58 -3.07 -2.61
N ALA A 136 9.73 -2.36 -3.33
CA ALA A 136 8.28 -2.56 -3.35
C ALA A 136 7.76 -2.47 -4.78
N MET A 137 6.58 -3.05 -4.98
CA MET A 137 5.82 -2.96 -6.22
C MET A 137 4.34 -2.83 -5.87
N ALA A 138 3.68 -1.83 -6.41
CA ALA A 138 2.25 -1.63 -6.25
C ALA A 138 1.50 -1.96 -7.56
N PHE A 139 0.37 -2.61 -7.42
CA PHE A 139 -0.54 -2.98 -8.50
C PHE A 139 -1.85 -2.24 -8.26
N TYR A 140 -2.21 -1.37 -9.20
CA TYR A 140 -3.40 -0.54 -9.12
C TYR A 140 -4.44 -1.02 -10.12
N ARG A 141 -5.69 -1.19 -9.66
CA ARG A 141 -6.82 -1.51 -10.51
C ARG A 141 -8.00 -0.61 -10.15
N GLY A 142 -8.31 0.31 -11.05
CA GLY A 142 -9.42 1.25 -10.87
C GLY A 142 -10.74 0.70 -11.41
N HIS A 143 -11.86 1.04 -10.74
CA HIS A 143 -13.22 0.72 -11.15
C HIS A 143 -14.07 1.99 -11.12
N THR A 144 -14.89 2.22 -12.16
CA THR A 144 -15.78 3.38 -12.22
C THR A 144 -17.00 3.22 -11.31
N THR A 145 -17.60 4.34 -10.91
CA THR A 145 -18.78 4.31 -10.01
C THR A 145 -20.04 3.83 -10.73
N ASP A 146 -20.21 4.15 -12.02
CA ASP A 146 -21.46 3.91 -12.76
C ASP A 146 -21.60 2.48 -13.26
N ARG A 147 -20.47 1.82 -13.51
CA ARG A 147 -20.45 0.40 -13.91
C ARG A 147 -19.33 -0.30 -13.17
N ARG A 148 -19.70 -1.12 -12.20
CA ARG A 148 -18.74 -1.82 -11.32
C ARG A 148 -17.74 -2.72 -12.06
N ASP A 149 -18.01 -3.04 -13.32
CA ASP A 149 -17.17 -3.91 -14.15
C ASP A 149 -16.34 -3.13 -15.19
N GLU A 150 -16.51 -1.80 -15.31
CA GLU A 150 -15.66 -0.98 -16.17
C GLU A 150 -14.40 -0.58 -15.40
N ALA A 151 -13.24 -0.94 -15.94
CA ALA A 151 -11.95 -0.51 -15.42
C ALA A 151 -11.72 0.98 -15.71
N LEU A 152 -11.20 1.73 -14.74
CA LEU A 152 -10.74 3.11 -14.94
C LEU A 152 -9.48 3.17 -15.82
N PHE A 153 -8.75 2.06 -15.87
CA PHE A 153 -7.60 1.84 -16.73
C PHE A 153 -7.91 0.66 -17.63
N GLU A 154 -7.46 0.69 -18.88
CA GLU A 154 -7.58 -0.45 -19.82
C GLU A 154 -6.85 -1.68 -19.27
N GLU A 155 -5.73 -1.47 -18.57
CA GLU A 155 -4.94 -2.51 -17.90
C GLU A 155 -4.59 -2.11 -16.46
N ALA A 156 -4.30 -3.11 -15.60
CA ALA A 156 -3.80 -2.85 -14.27
C ALA A 156 -2.40 -2.20 -14.36
N GLN A 157 -2.22 -1.07 -13.69
CA GLN A 157 -0.94 -0.35 -13.64
C GLN A 157 -0.04 -0.95 -12.56
N ASN A 158 1.23 -1.13 -12.90
CA ASN A 158 2.22 -1.74 -12.03
C ASN A 158 3.36 -0.75 -11.80
N GLU A 159 3.54 -0.31 -10.54
CA GLU A 159 4.48 0.73 -10.20
C GLU A 159 5.57 0.21 -9.27
N PHE A 160 6.82 0.43 -9.66
CA PHE A 160 7.97 0.15 -8.81
C PHE A 160 8.18 1.26 -7.79
N GLY A 161 8.72 0.87 -6.63
CA GLY A 161 9.00 1.79 -5.55
C GLY A 161 9.92 1.22 -4.48
N VAL A 162 10.00 1.97 -3.40
CA VAL A 162 10.73 1.60 -2.21
C VAL A 162 9.81 1.67 -0.99
N ALA A 163 9.95 0.70 -0.10
CA ALA A 163 9.27 0.69 1.18
C ALA A 163 10.28 0.97 2.29
N PHE A 164 9.89 1.77 3.26
CA PHE A 164 10.65 1.99 4.49
C PHE A 164 9.68 2.14 5.65
N GLY A 165 10.12 1.70 6.83
CA GLY A 165 9.23 1.72 7.98
C GLY A 165 9.86 1.17 9.22
N GLY A 166 9.01 0.90 10.20
CA GLY A 166 9.40 0.28 11.43
C GLY A 166 8.20 -0.13 12.25
N GLY A 167 8.48 -0.83 13.33
CA GLY A 167 7.42 -1.32 14.19
C GLY A 167 7.90 -1.79 15.54
N ALA A 168 6.93 -2.27 16.31
CA ALA A 168 7.14 -2.85 17.61
C ALA A 168 6.32 -4.14 17.76
N GLY A 169 6.96 -5.19 18.24
CA GLY A 169 6.32 -6.46 18.55
C GLY A 169 6.33 -6.75 20.04
N TRP A 170 5.18 -6.99 20.62
CA TRP A 170 5.04 -7.46 22.00
C TRP A 170 4.92 -8.97 22.01
N TRP A 171 6.02 -9.64 22.40
CA TRP A 171 6.12 -11.09 22.46
C TRP A 171 5.46 -11.62 23.73
N LEU A 172 4.34 -12.31 23.55
CA LEU A 172 3.55 -12.94 24.62
C LEU A 172 4.14 -14.31 24.99
N SER A 173 4.86 -14.93 24.06
CA SER A 173 5.61 -16.18 24.23
C SER A 173 6.77 -16.22 23.23
N ASP A 174 7.57 -17.28 23.27
CA ASP A 174 8.67 -17.48 22.30
C ASP A 174 8.19 -17.60 20.85
N ARG A 175 6.90 -17.94 20.66
CA ARG A 175 6.32 -18.20 19.34
C ARG A 175 5.30 -17.16 18.89
N PHE A 176 4.75 -16.35 19.79
CA PHE A 176 3.61 -15.50 19.48
C PHE A 176 3.83 -14.06 19.92
N ALA A 177 3.56 -13.13 19.01
CA ALA A 177 3.63 -11.70 19.29
C ALA A 177 2.41 -10.96 18.73
N ILE A 178 2.09 -9.82 19.33
CA ILE A 178 1.27 -8.76 18.73
C ILE A 178 2.25 -7.75 18.15
N GLU A 179 2.12 -7.40 16.88
CA GLU A 179 3.03 -6.49 16.17
C GLU A 179 2.27 -5.32 15.57
N GLY A 180 2.78 -4.11 15.79
CA GLY A 180 2.33 -2.89 15.12
C GLY A 180 3.42 -2.38 14.19
N ASN A 181 3.04 -1.99 12.97
CA ASN A 181 3.95 -1.46 11.95
C ASN A 181 3.44 -0.14 11.39
N LEU A 182 4.37 0.74 11.07
CA LEU A 182 4.18 1.91 10.24
C LEU A 182 5.13 1.77 9.05
N THR A 183 4.58 1.74 7.84
CA THR A 183 5.34 1.57 6.60
C THR A 183 4.90 2.63 5.61
N ASP A 184 5.86 3.32 5.00
CA ASP A 184 5.65 4.21 3.86
C ASP A 184 6.19 3.52 2.61
N ILE A 185 5.37 3.48 1.57
CA ILE A 185 5.71 2.92 0.26
C ILE A 185 5.64 4.06 -0.74
N TYR A 186 6.79 4.46 -1.23
CA TYR A 186 6.95 5.49 -2.24
C TYR A 186 7.04 4.82 -3.61
N THR A 187 6.06 5.08 -4.49
CA THR A 187 5.99 4.54 -5.84
C THR A 187 5.88 5.65 -6.87
N SER A 188 6.06 5.32 -8.14
CA SER A 188 5.59 6.17 -9.23
C SER A 188 4.06 6.28 -9.21
N SER A 189 3.50 7.30 -9.85
CA SER A 189 2.06 7.42 -10.05
C SER A 189 1.55 6.37 -11.03
N PRO A 190 0.37 5.77 -10.81
CA PRO A 190 -0.25 4.89 -11.80
C PRO A 190 -0.82 5.65 -13.01
N PHE A 191 -0.79 6.99 -12.98
CA PHE A 191 -1.23 7.85 -14.08
C PHE A 191 -0.01 8.37 -14.83
N HIS A 192 -0.07 8.37 -16.17
CA HIS A 192 0.97 8.87 -17.05
C HIS A 192 0.47 10.08 -17.84
N GLU A 193 1.37 10.97 -18.25
CA GLU A 193 1.00 12.16 -19.05
C GLU A 193 0.31 11.77 -20.36
N GLU A 194 0.64 10.61 -20.91
CA GLU A 194 0.08 10.06 -22.15
C GLU A 194 -1.42 9.72 -22.05
N ASP A 195 -1.90 9.50 -20.81
CA ASP A 195 -3.32 9.19 -20.53
C ASP A 195 -4.22 10.43 -20.70
N PHE A 196 -3.62 11.63 -20.86
CA PHE A 196 -4.33 12.89 -20.93
C PHE A 196 -4.15 13.58 -22.29
N ALA A 197 -5.20 14.29 -22.75
CA ALA A 197 -5.13 15.04 -24.00
C ALA A 197 -4.02 16.09 -23.94
N SER A 198 -3.23 16.21 -24.99
CA SER A 198 -2.03 17.07 -25.10
C SER A 198 -2.25 18.57 -24.83
N THR A 199 -3.51 19.02 -24.76
CA THR A 199 -3.89 20.42 -24.46
C THR A 199 -3.99 20.71 -22.96
N VAL A 200 -3.74 19.71 -22.10
CA VAL A 200 -3.97 19.81 -20.67
C VAL A 200 -2.67 19.60 -19.93
N ARG A 201 -2.25 20.58 -19.15
CA ARG A 201 -1.12 20.42 -18.25
C ARG A 201 -1.56 19.65 -17.00
N VAL A 202 -0.94 18.51 -16.75
CA VAL A 202 -1.16 17.65 -15.61
C VAL A 202 0.14 17.52 -14.86
N ASP A 203 0.14 17.81 -13.56
CA ASP A 203 1.28 17.56 -12.70
C ASP A 203 1.06 16.20 -12.02
N ILE A 204 1.88 15.21 -12.39
CA ILE A 204 1.83 13.86 -11.85
C ILE A 204 2.68 13.82 -10.60
N THR A 205 2.08 13.35 -9.50
CA THR A 205 2.74 13.26 -8.20
C THR A 205 3.04 11.80 -7.87
N ASN A 206 4.25 11.53 -7.43
CA ASN A 206 4.60 10.20 -6.92
C ASN A 206 4.00 10.02 -5.53
N PRO A 207 3.03 9.13 -5.35
CA PRO A 207 2.30 9.02 -4.09
C PRO A 207 3.13 8.35 -2.99
N HIS A 208 2.94 8.85 -1.78
CA HIS A 208 3.30 8.15 -0.55
C HIS A 208 2.10 7.34 -0.08
N ASN A 209 2.28 6.03 0.05
CA ASN A 209 1.25 5.11 0.52
C ASN A 209 1.61 4.66 1.95
N VAL A 210 1.02 5.31 2.95
CA VAL A 210 1.36 5.07 4.36
C VAL A 210 0.41 4.01 4.93
N HIS A 211 1.00 2.92 5.41
CA HIS A 211 0.28 1.83 6.03
C HIS A 211 0.56 1.80 7.54
N THR A 212 -0.47 1.90 8.36
CA THR A 212 -0.38 1.65 9.80
C THR A 212 -1.14 0.37 10.10
N THR A 213 -0.45 -0.65 10.58
CA THR A 213 -1.06 -1.96 10.80
C THR A 213 -0.83 -2.48 12.21
N ILE A 214 -1.78 -3.26 12.70
CA ILE A 214 -1.65 -4.06 13.93
C ILE A 214 -2.09 -5.48 13.62
N GLY A 215 -1.37 -6.45 14.15
CA GLY A 215 -1.62 -7.85 13.84
C GLY A 215 -0.92 -8.82 14.78
N VAL A 216 -0.91 -10.05 14.35
CA VAL A 216 -0.29 -11.16 15.07
C VAL A 216 0.84 -11.77 14.25
N ARG A 217 1.88 -12.18 14.94
CA ARG A 217 3.03 -12.85 14.36
C ARG A 217 3.28 -14.16 15.05
N TRP A 218 3.44 -15.22 14.27
CA TRP A 218 3.79 -16.54 14.76
C TRP A 218 5.16 -16.98 14.24
N ARG A 219 6.01 -17.46 15.14
CA ARG A 219 7.32 -18.06 14.85
C ARG A 219 7.23 -19.58 14.91
N PHE A 220 7.80 -20.22 13.91
CA PHE A 220 7.90 -21.69 13.82
C PHE A 220 9.17 -22.19 14.48
#